data_9ced1613982e801e2acc68a193e20cc6
#
_entry.id   9ced1613982e801e2acc68a193e20cc6
#
_cell.length_a   1.000
_cell.length_b   1.000
_cell.length_c   1.000
_cell.angle_alpha   90.00
_cell.angle_beta   90.00
_cell.angle_gamma   90.00
#
_symmetry.space_group_name_H-M   'P 1'
#
loop_
_entity.id
_entity.type
_entity.pdbx_description
1 polymer ?
#
loop_
_entity_poly.entity_id
_entity_poly.type
_entity_poly.pdbx_seq_one_letter_code
_entity_poly.pdbx_strand_id
1 'polypeptide(L)'
;DNYFINFRSGDTDWLVLNLEFGPSDEALQWADSIVGIHPDKLVILNTHAYLYCDSTLHDGKDWWRPQGYGIGKESGRTVNDGAGIWEKLLLKHRNVIAVFCGHVLKSGVGSLVSLG
;
A
#
# COMPACT_ATOMS: atom_id res chain seq x y z
N ASP A 1 -6.30 -9.33 5.48
CA ASP A 1 -6.85 -9.90 4.25
C ASP A 1 -6.64 -8.97 3.07
N ASN A 2 -6.29 -9.54 1.94
CA ASN A 2 -6.06 -8.80 0.70
C ASN A 2 -7.25 -9.01 -0.23
N TYR A 3 -7.83 -7.92 -0.71
CA TYR A 3 -8.96 -7.98 -1.64
C TYR A 3 -9.07 -6.68 -2.43
N PHE A 4 -9.87 -6.70 -3.48
CA PHE A 4 -10.20 -5.49 -4.24
C PHE A 4 -11.68 -5.45 -4.58
N ILE A 5 -12.17 -4.25 -4.83
CA ILE A 5 -13.53 -4.02 -5.31
C ILE A 5 -13.47 -3.06 -6.50
N ASN A 6 -14.40 -3.25 -7.42
CA ASN A 6 -14.60 -2.37 -8.56
C ASN A 6 -15.91 -1.61 -8.39
N PHE A 7 -15.91 -0.34 -8.77
CA PHE A 7 -17.14 0.43 -8.86
C PHE A 7 -17.03 1.48 -9.97
N ARG A 8 -18.16 1.99 -10.39
CA ARG A 8 -18.24 3.06 -11.37
C ARG A 8 -18.95 4.25 -10.75
N SER A 9 -18.39 5.44 -10.95
CA SER A 9 -19.00 6.70 -10.52
C SER A 9 -18.97 7.68 -11.70
N GLY A 10 -20.14 8.07 -12.18
CA GLY A 10 -20.24 8.84 -13.42
C GLY A 10 -19.65 8.03 -14.58
N ASP A 11 -18.69 8.60 -15.27
CA ASP A 11 -18.00 7.96 -16.41
C ASP A 11 -16.65 7.33 -16.00
N THR A 12 -16.35 7.29 -14.71
CA THR A 12 -15.05 6.83 -14.21
C THR A 12 -15.18 5.45 -13.56
N ASP A 13 -14.34 4.54 -13.99
CA ASP A 13 -14.19 3.22 -13.39
C ASP A 13 -13.08 3.26 -12.32
N TRP A 14 -13.43 2.78 -11.14
CA TRP A 14 -12.57 2.77 -9.97
C TRP A 14 -12.26 1.36 -9.50
N LEU A 15 -11.07 1.18 -8.97
CA LEU A 15 -10.66 -0.03 -8.25
C LEU A 15 -10.12 0.37 -6.90
N VAL A 16 -10.68 -0.18 -5.83
CA VAL A 16 -10.16 -0.02 -4.48
C VAL A 16 -9.44 -1.30 -4.09
N LEU A 17 -8.16 -1.19 -3.84
CA LEU A 17 -7.29 -2.30 -3.46
C LEU A 17 -7.00 -2.21 -1.96
N ASN A 18 -7.26 -3.29 -1.24
CA ASN A 18 -7.00 -3.37 0.19
C ASN A 18 -5.89 -4.38 0.46
N LEU A 19 -4.85 -3.92 1.13
CA LEU A 19 -3.71 -4.75 1.52
C LEU A 19 -3.62 -4.87 3.03
N GLU A 20 -3.27 -6.05 3.48
CA GLU A 20 -3.01 -6.35 4.88
C GLU A 20 -1.86 -5.51 5.44
N PHE A 21 -1.78 -5.43 6.76
CA PHE A 21 -0.64 -4.82 7.44
C PHE A 21 0.65 -5.56 7.13
N GLY A 22 1.67 -4.83 6.69
CA GLY A 22 2.94 -5.44 6.31
C GLY A 22 2.80 -6.49 5.22
N PRO A 23 2.23 -6.16 4.04
CA PRO A 23 1.92 -7.16 3.04
C PRO A 23 3.15 -7.96 2.62
N SER A 24 2.94 -9.24 2.34
CA SER A 24 4.00 -10.12 1.84
C SER A 24 4.37 -9.78 0.40
N ASP A 25 5.50 -10.30 -0.06
CA ASP A 25 5.88 -10.17 -1.47
C ASP A 25 4.85 -10.83 -2.38
N GLU A 26 4.28 -11.96 -1.97
CA GLU A 26 3.21 -12.63 -2.70
C GLU A 26 1.95 -11.75 -2.79
N ALA A 27 1.58 -11.07 -1.70
CA ALA A 27 0.46 -10.13 -1.71
C ALA A 27 0.72 -8.97 -2.66
N LEU A 28 1.93 -8.42 -2.68
CA LEU A 28 2.30 -7.35 -3.61
C LEU A 28 2.33 -7.82 -5.06
N GLN A 29 2.80 -9.03 -5.33
CA GLN A 29 2.76 -9.62 -6.68
C GLN A 29 1.33 -9.83 -7.16
N TRP A 30 0.46 -10.30 -6.27
CA TRP A 30 -0.97 -10.41 -6.56
C TRP A 30 -1.57 -9.04 -6.89
N ALA A 31 -1.31 -8.03 -6.06
CA ALA A 31 -1.78 -6.66 -6.28
C ALA A 31 -1.27 -6.09 -7.60
N ASP A 32 0.00 -6.32 -7.91
CA ASP A 32 0.63 -5.92 -9.17
C ASP A 32 -0.12 -6.52 -10.37
N SER A 33 -0.47 -7.79 -10.30
CA SER A 33 -1.25 -8.45 -11.35
C SER A 33 -2.66 -7.88 -11.50
N ILE A 34 -3.33 -7.59 -10.38
CA ILE A 34 -4.69 -7.01 -10.38
C ILE A 34 -4.68 -5.61 -11.00
N VAL A 35 -3.78 -4.75 -10.58
CA VAL A 35 -3.69 -3.39 -11.15
C VAL A 35 -3.26 -3.44 -12.61
N GLY A 36 -2.36 -4.35 -12.95
CA GLY A 36 -1.83 -4.52 -14.30
C GLY A 36 -2.89 -4.91 -15.35
N ILE A 37 -3.91 -5.67 -14.96
CA ILE A 37 -5.02 -6.01 -15.87
C ILE A 37 -6.12 -4.95 -15.91
N HIS A 38 -6.00 -3.88 -15.13
CA HIS A 38 -6.97 -2.78 -15.09
C HIS A 38 -6.29 -1.41 -15.33
N PRO A 39 -5.55 -1.23 -16.46
CA PRO A 39 -4.83 0.02 -16.71
C PRO A 39 -5.74 1.22 -16.98
N ASP A 40 -7.00 0.98 -17.28
CA ASP A 40 -8.04 1.96 -17.57
C ASP A 40 -8.79 2.44 -16.32
N LYS A 41 -8.52 1.85 -15.16
CA LYS A 41 -9.18 2.23 -13.91
C LYS A 41 -8.31 3.14 -13.06
N LEU A 42 -8.95 4.04 -12.33
CA LEU A 42 -8.28 4.79 -11.26
C LEU A 42 -8.25 3.91 -10.01
N VAL A 43 -7.07 3.76 -9.40
CA VAL A 43 -6.86 2.86 -8.28
C VAL A 43 -6.62 3.66 -7.00
N ILE A 44 -7.32 3.26 -5.95
CA ILE A 44 -7.10 3.72 -4.58
C ILE A 44 -6.58 2.53 -3.78
N LEU A 45 -5.45 2.71 -3.10
CA LEU A 45 -4.90 1.72 -2.20
C LEU A 45 -5.23 2.07 -0.76
N ASN A 46 -5.78 1.11 -0.03
CA ASN A 46 -5.91 1.17 1.42
C ASN A 46 -4.97 0.14 2.05
N THR A 47 -4.20 0.57 3.02
CA THR A 47 -3.34 -0.31 3.82
C THR A 47 -3.13 0.30 5.19
N HIS A 48 -2.72 -0.51 6.17
CA HIS A 48 -2.58 -0.01 7.54
C HIS A 48 -1.37 0.89 7.72
N ALA A 49 -0.23 0.54 7.15
CA ALA A 49 1.03 1.29 7.32
C ALA A 49 1.68 1.58 5.97
N TYR A 50 1.83 2.86 5.65
CA TYR A 50 2.47 3.32 4.42
C TYR A 50 3.33 4.56 4.65
N LEU A 51 2.79 5.59 5.33
CA LEU A 51 3.52 6.81 5.67
C LEU A 51 3.96 6.80 7.13
N TYR A 52 5.10 7.42 7.37
CA TYR A 52 5.56 7.77 8.70
C TYR A 52 5.04 9.16 9.12
N CYS A 53 5.17 9.50 10.39
CA CYS A 53 4.60 10.73 10.96
C CYS A 53 5.25 12.04 10.44
N ASP A 54 6.34 11.95 9.74
CA ASP A 54 7.03 13.09 9.10
C ASP A 54 6.68 13.26 7.62
N SER A 55 5.65 12.56 7.15
CA SER A 55 5.20 12.56 5.76
C SER A 55 6.18 11.92 4.77
N THR A 56 7.06 11.07 5.26
CA THR A 56 7.92 10.22 4.42
C THR A 56 7.36 8.80 4.37
N LEU A 57 7.86 7.99 3.44
CA LEU A 57 7.52 6.57 3.41
C LEU A 57 8.01 5.89 4.68
N HIS A 58 7.13 5.07 5.28
CA HIS A 58 7.50 4.23 6.42
C HIS A 58 8.53 3.20 5.97
N ASP A 59 9.72 3.21 6.56
CA ASP A 59 10.80 2.30 6.19
C ASP A 59 11.33 1.48 7.36
N GLY A 60 12.24 0.54 7.08
CA GLY A 60 12.77 -0.38 8.06
C GLY A 60 13.58 0.24 9.21
N LYS A 61 13.83 1.56 9.18
CA LYS A 61 14.52 2.30 10.23
C LYS A 61 13.55 2.99 11.19
N ASP A 62 12.32 3.13 10.79
CA ASP A 62 11.31 3.86 11.56
C ASP A 62 10.78 3.05 12.74
N TRP A 63 10.28 3.75 13.75
CA TRP A 63 9.52 3.13 14.82
C TRP A 63 8.22 2.56 14.26
N TRP A 64 7.73 1.51 14.91
CA TRP A 64 6.49 0.83 14.54
C TRP A 64 6.49 0.25 13.12
N ARG A 65 7.68 0.03 12.59
CA ARG A 65 7.80 -0.62 11.27
C ARG A 65 7.12 -2.00 11.28
N PRO A 66 6.45 -2.38 10.21
CA PRO A 66 5.75 -3.66 10.13
C PRO A 66 6.63 -4.86 10.46
N GLN A 67 7.89 -4.83 10.07
CA GLN A 67 8.84 -5.90 10.34
C GLN A 67 9.09 -6.17 11.82
N GLY A 68 8.82 -5.17 12.68
CA GLY A 68 9.03 -5.28 14.12
C GLY A 68 7.91 -6.02 14.88
N TYR A 69 6.80 -6.31 14.20
CA TYR A 69 5.62 -6.90 14.86
C TYR A 69 5.59 -8.44 14.84
N GLY A 70 6.59 -9.07 14.24
CA GLY A 70 6.65 -10.53 14.16
C GLY A 70 5.62 -11.17 13.23
N ILE A 71 5.05 -10.40 12.33
CA ILE A 71 4.06 -10.87 11.37
C ILE A 71 4.66 -11.99 10.51
N GLY A 72 3.99 -13.15 10.48
CA GLY A 72 4.42 -14.27 9.66
C GLY A 72 5.76 -14.89 10.06
N LYS A 73 6.24 -14.62 11.26
CA LYS A 73 7.54 -15.12 11.73
C LYS A 73 7.66 -16.65 11.64
N GLU A 74 6.59 -17.36 11.98
CA GLU A 74 6.56 -18.81 11.94
C GLU A 74 6.52 -19.37 10.51
N SER A 75 5.88 -18.66 9.60
CA SER A 75 5.76 -19.09 8.21
C SER A 75 6.91 -18.61 7.32
N GLY A 76 7.79 -17.75 7.85
CA GLY A 76 8.87 -17.15 7.07
C GLY A 76 8.40 -16.19 5.98
N ARG A 77 7.15 -15.70 6.07
CA ARG A 77 6.63 -14.78 5.05
C ARG A 77 7.38 -13.44 5.09
N THR A 78 7.54 -12.83 3.93
CA THR A 78 8.10 -11.47 3.83
C THR A 78 7.12 -10.44 4.39
N VAL A 79 7.66 -9.30 4.83
CA VAL A 79 6.90 -8.18 5.40
C VAL A 79 7.38 -6.90 4.73
N ASN A 80 6.46 -6.17 4.12
CA ASN A 80 6.79 -4.92 3.45
C ASN A 80 6.23 -3.73 4.23
N ASP A 81 7.05 -2.69 4.33
CA ASP A 81 6.69 -1.37 4.83
C ASP A 81 6.24 -0.45 3.68
N GLY A 82 6.08 0.84 3.95
CA GLY A 82 5.70 1.80 2.92
C GLY A 82 6.70 1.89 1.79
N ALA A 83 7.98 1.83 2.09
CA ALA A 83 9.04 1.84 1.07
C ALA A 83 8.95 0.60 0.18
N GLY A 84 8.69 -0.57 0.75
CA GLY A 84 8.50 -1.81 0.00
C GLY A 84 7.26 -1.78 -0.90
N ILE A 85 6.15 -1.25 -0.38
CA ILE A 85 4.92 -1.10 -1.17
C ILE A 85 5.14 -0.14 -2.35
N TRP A 86 5.82 0.97 -2.12
CA TRP A 86 6.17 1.91 -3.19
C TRP A 86 7.00 1.24 -4.28
N GLU A 87 8.11 0.65 -3.90
CA GLU A 87 9.07 0.07 -4.83
C GLU A 87 8.50 -1.12 -5.61
N LYS A 88 7.76 -2.01 -4.93
CA LYS A 88 7.30 -3.27 -5.50
C LYS A 88 5.92 -3.18 -6.17
N LEU A 89 5.16 -2.13 -5.90
CA LEU A 89 3.82 -1.98 -6.44
C LEU A 89 3.58 -0.61 -7.08
N LEU A 90 3.62 0.46 -6.30
CA LEU A 90 3.11 1.76 -6.76
C LEU A 90 3.96 2.38 -7.85
N LEU A 91 5.27 2.23 -7.78
CA LEU A 91 6.20 2.76 -8.78
C LEU A 91 5.93 2.23 -10.19
N LYS A 92 5.30 1.06 -10.29
CA LYS A 92 5.01 0.39 -11.56
C LYS A 92 3.69 0.81 -12.21
N HIS A 93 2.82 1.50 -11.47
CA HIS A 93 1.44 1.77 -11.91
C HIS A 93 1.04 3.22 -11.69
N ARG A 94 0.97 3.99 -12.77
CA ARG A 94 0.61 5.41 -12.73
C ARG A 94 -0.86 5.67 -12.40
N ASN A 95 -1.71 4.68 -12.56
CA ASN A 95 -3.14 4.79 -12.29
C ASN A 95 -3.51 4.57 -10.82
N VAL A 96 -2.54 4.28 -9.95
CA VAL A 96 -2.74 4.35 -8.50
C VAL A 96 -2.59 5.82 -8.10
N ILE A 97 -3.71 6.47 -7.78
CA ILE A 97 -3.76 7.92 -7.57
C ILE A 97 -3.79 8.34 -6.12
N ALA A 98 -4.11 7.42 -5.21
CA ALA A 98 -4.17 7.72 -3.78
C ALA A 98 -3.87 6.49 -2.94
N VAL A 99 -3.23 6.72 -1.80
CA VAL A 99 -3.01 5.72 -0.76
C VAL A 99 -3.55 6.27 0.56
N PHE A 100 -4.42 5.51 1.21
CA PHE A 100 -4.90 5.82 2.55
C PHE A 100 -4.29 4.86 3.55
N CYS A 101 -3.75 5.39 4.64
CA CYS A 101 -3.11 4.61 5.70
C CYS A 101 -3.29 5.27 7.06
N GLY A 102 -2.93 4.54 8.12
CA GLY A 102 -2.91 5.02 9.49
C GLY A 102 -1.64 4.59 10.19
N HIS A 103 -1.77 3.85 11.28
CA HIS A 103 -0.74 3.19 12.07
C HIS A 103 0.13 4.12 12.91
N VAL A 104 0.75 5.16 12.34
CA VAL A 104 1.65 6.06 13.07
C VAL A 104 0.88 7.28 13.56
N LEU A 105 0.83 7.48 14.89
CA LEU A 105 -0.13 8.39 15.52
C LEU A 105 0.43 9.72 16.00
N LYS A 106 1.69 10.03 15.80
CA LYS A 106 2.34 11.18 16.43
C LYS A 106 1.58 12.49 16.24
N SER A 107 1.32 12.89 15.01
CA SER A 107 0.51 14.07 14.68
C SER A 107 -0.89 13.69 14.19
N GLY A 108 -1.09 12.44 13.84
CA GLY A 108 -2.30 11.91 13.25
C GLY A 108 -2.55 12.28 11.80
N VAL A 109 -1.72 13.16 11.23
CA VAL A 109 -1.90 13.63 9.84
C VAL A 109 -0.54 13.74 9.16
N GLY A 110 -0.47 13.22 7.95
CA GLY A 110 0.67 13.38 7.07
C GLY A 110 0.25 13.16 5.62
N SER A 111 0.95 13.78 4.70
CA SER A 111 0.71 13.58 3.28
C SER A 111 2.01 13.60 2.51
N LEU A 112 2.03 12.82 1.44
CA LEU A 112 3.15 12.76 0.51
C LEU A 112 2.59 12.73 -0.91
N VAL A 113 3.10 13.59 -1.76
CA VAL A 113 2.78 13.58 -3.20
C VAL A 113 4.00 13.10 -3.95
N SER A 114 3.82 12.05 -4.74
CA SER A 114 4.88 11.49 -5.58
C SER A 114 4.53 11.70 -7.04
N LEU A 115 5.47 12.29 -7.78
CA LEU A 115 5.39 12.46 -9.22
C LEU A 115 6.25 11.38 -9.87
N GLY A 116 5.62 10.27 -10.16
CA GLY A 116 6.32 9.11 -10.71
C GLY A 116 6.25 8.99 -12.20
#